data_c8eff2827c35b2f9480e99557d90dcaf
#
_entry.id   c8eff2827c35b2f9480e99557d90dcaf
#
_cell.length_a   1.000
_cell.length_b   1.000
_cell.length_c   1.000
_cell.angle_alpha   90.00
_cell.angle_beta   90.00
_cell.angle_gamma   90.00
#
_symmetry.space_group_name_H-M   'P 1'
#
loop_
_entity.id
_entity.type
_entity.pdbx_description
1 polymer ?
#
loop_
_entity_poly.entity_id
_entity_poly.type
_entity_poly.pdbx_seq_one_letter_code
_entity_poly.pdbx_strand_id
1 'polypeptide(L)'
;MNRVTIRVPATTANLGPGFDAFGCALSLYTDVTFQETEEVGLEITGCDEEFTGPDNLAYASYCAVLASLNEPVKGVKIHIDAHIPVCRGLGSSAALLVAGAMGANVLRGNRLSTQGLLNITNAMEGHPDNLAPAFYGGLTASMVDNGLPVTVNFPLHPGWEFLALIPDFNLPTSLARSVLPEQVSRADAIYNISHGAMVLKALELGDEKLLRNGMQDKLHQNYRKKLIDDYEKIEALVRTTGAAFCLSGAGPTLLCITRNPGLEEKLAKKLDSITEHTWQMLPLHVEFQGAHIV
;
A
#
# COMPACT_ATOMS: atom_id res chain seq x y z
N MET A 1 -15.50 14.73 -21.71
CA MET A 1 -15.15 15.11 -20.30
C MET A 1 -13.72 15.60 -20.34
N ASN A 2 -13.42 16.73 -19.72
CA ASN A 2 -12.04 17.29 -19.67
C ASN A 2 -11.49 17.35 -18.23
N ARG A 3 -12.29 16.92 -17.24
CA ARG A 3 -11.89 16.88 -15.82
C ARG A 3 -12.44 15.62 -15.16
N VAL A 4 -11.63 15.01 -14.29
CA VAL A 4 -12.00 13.85 -13.47
C VAL A 4 -11.22 13.88 -12.15
N THR A 5 -11.85 13.44 -11.07
CA THR A 5 -11.18 13.19 -9.78
C THR A 5 -11.22 11.70 -9.50
N ILE A 6 -10.06 11.14 -9.18
CA ILE A 6 -9.90 9.73 -8.81
C ILE A 6 -9.57 9.67 -7.33
N ARG A 7 -10.37 8.96 -6.57
CA ARG A 7 -10.09 8.59 -5.18
C ARG A 7 -9.39 7.24 -5.15
N VAL A 8 -8.25 7.17 -4.49
CA VAL A 8 -7.48 5.92 -4.35
C VAL A 8 -7.25 5.63 -2.87
N PRO A 9 -7.54 4.40 -2.40
CA PRO A 9 -7.30 4.02 -1.01
C PRO A 9 -5.81 3.81 -0.74
N ALA A 10 -5.42 4.01 0.52
CA ALA A 10 -4.16 3.53 1.05
C ALA A 10 -4.09 2.00 0.98
N THR A 11 -2.89 1.48 0.99
CA THR A 11 -2.67 0.03 0.97
C THR A 11 -1.59 -0.37 1.97
N THR A 12 -1.76 -1.54 2.56
CA THR A 12 -0.70 -2.24 3.27
C THR A 12 -0.27 -3.45 2.46
N ALA A 13 1.02 -3.61 2.27
CA ALA A 13 1.60 -4.70 1.50
C ALA A 13 2.31 -5.71 2.40
N ASN A 14 2.65 -6.85 1.85
CA ASN A 14 3.36 -7.97 2.48
C ASN A 14 2.55 -8.73 3.54
N LEU A 15 1.84 -8.05 4.44
CA LEU A 15 1.06 -8.68 5.52
C LEU A 15 1.81 -9.84 6.21
N GLY A 16 3.00 -9.54 6.73
CA GLY A 16 3.91 -10.51 7.31
C GLY A 16 4.63 -11.34 6.22
N PRO A 17 4.34 -12.63 6.05
CA PRO A 17 5.11 -13.54 5.18
C PRO A 17 4.81 -13.42 3.69
N GLY A 18 3.85 -12.60 3.26
CA GLY A 18 3.43 -12.44 1.87
C GLY A 18 4.25 -11.42 1.07
N PHE A 19 5.57 -11.42 1.24
CA PHE A 19 6.49 -10.48 0.61
C PHE A 19 6.29 -10.35 -0.90
N ASP A 20 6.11 -9.10 -1.39
CA ASP A 20 5.85 -8.71 -2.77
C ASP A 20 4.60 -9.40 -3.41
N ALA A 21 3.73 -10.04 -2.60
CA ALA A 21 2.59 -10.81 -3.08
C ALA A 21 1.25 -10.40 -2.45
N PHE A 22 1.19 -10.14 -1.14
CA PHE A 22 -0.06 -9.86 -0.45
C PHE A 22 -0.24 -8.36 -0.23
N GLY A 23 -1.48 -7.90 -0.41
CA GLY A 23 -1.84 -6.53 -0.13
C GLY A 23 -3.30 -6.37 0.33
N CYS A 24 -3.57 -5.30 1.05
CA CYS A 24 -4.91 -4.98 1.49
C CYS A 24 -5.16 -3.48 1.39
N ALA A 25 -6.32 -3.09 0.85
CA ALA A 25 -6.74 -1.69 0.78
C ALA A 25 -7.35 -1.24 2.10
N LEU A 26 -7.05 -0.01 2.50
CA LEU A 26 -7.42 0.57 3.79
C LEU A 26 -8.15 1.90 3.61
N SER A 27 -9.02 2.25 4.56
CA SER A 27 -9.91 3.42 4.56
C SER A 27 -9.20 4.76 4.85
N LEU A 28 -8.13 5.03 4.15
CA LEU A 28 -7.43 6.32 4.08
C LEU A 28 -7.21 6.61 2.59
N TYR A 29 -7.34 7.86 2.13
CA TYR A 29 -7.43 8.10 0.70
C TYR A 29 -6.52 9.22 0.23
N THR A 30 -6.20 9.19 -1.05
CA THR A 30 -5.67 10.34 -1.81
C THR A 30 -6.62 10.59 -2.97
N ASP A 31 -7.05 11.83 -3.12
CA ASP A 31 -7.86 12.28 -4.25
C ASP A 31 -6.97 13.02 -5.25
N VAL A 32 -7.01 12.62 -6.50
CA VAL A 32 -6.22 13.25 -7.56
C VAL A 32 -7.16 13.72 -8.67
N THR A 33 -7.17 15.03 -8.90
CA THR A 33 -7.97 15.66 -9.97
C THR A 33 -7.09 15.92 -11.18
N PHE A 34 -7.54 15.46 -12.34
CA PHE A 34 -6.94 15.71 -13.65
C PHE A 34 -7.86 16.61 -14.46
N GLN A 35 -7.31 17.69 -15.02
CA GLN A 35 -8.03 18.58 -15.93
C GLN A 35 -7.18 18.84 -17.16
N GLU A 36 -7.63 18.37 -18.31
CA GLU A 36 -6.98 18.69 -19.60
C GLU A 36 -7.20 20.15 -20.00
N THR A 37 -6.17 20.75 -20.59
CA THR A 37 -6.17 22.12 -21.10
C THR A 37 -5.85 22.13 -22.60
N GLU A 38 -6.25 23.19 -23.28
CA GLU A 38 -5.91 23.39 -24.71
C GLU A 38 -4.43 23.82 -24.86
N GLU A 39 -3.91 24.57 -23.89
CA GLU A 39 -2.52 24.98 -23.85
C GLU A 39 -1.64 23.81 -23.43
N VAL A 40 -0.54 23.60 -24.14
CA VAL A 40 0.44 22.57 -23.80
C VAL A 40 1.18 22.98 -22.53
N GLY A 41 1.20 22.13 -21.53
CA GLY A 41 1.89 22.40 -20.27
C GLY A 41 1.52 21.41 -19.17
N LEU A 42 2.29 21.42 -18.11
CA LEU A 42 2.06 20.64 -16.88
C LEU A 42 1.97 21.60 -15.69
N GLU A 43 0.90 21.51 -14.93
CA GLU A 43 0.74 22.20 -13.66
C GLU A 43 0.32 21.18 -12.61
N ILE A 44 1.13 21.01 -11.56
CA ILE A 44 0.83 20.09 -10.45
C ILE A 44 0.77 20.93 -9.16
N THR A 45 -0.26 20.71 -8.36
CA THR A 45 -0.51 21.39 -7.09
C THR A 45 -0.94 20.40 -6.01
N GLY A 46 -0.83 20.79 -4.73
CA GLY A 46 -1.26 19.97 -3.59
C GLY A 46 -0.20 18.96 -3.14
N CYS A 47 1.04 19.13 -3.57
CA CYS A 47 2.20 18.36 -3.13
C CYS A 47 3.41 19.28 -2.94
N ASP A 48 4.48 18.76 -2.34
CA ASP A 48 5.73 19.49 -2.16
C ASP A 48 6.34 19.87 -3.52
N GLU A 49 7.07 21.00 -3.56
CA GLU A 49 7.61 21.60 -4.79
C GLU A 49 8.49 20.62 -5.58
N GLU A 50 9.23 19.77 -4.93
CA GLU A 50 10.07 18.74 -5.56
C GLU A 50 9.26 17.71 -6.37
N PHE A 51 7.97 17.55 -6.12
CA PHE A 51 7.07 16.60 -6.82
C PHE A 51 6.18 17.28 -7.87
N THR A 52 6.40 18.54 -8.22
CA THR A 52 5.58 19.26 -9.21
C THR A 52 6.07 19.08 -10.66
N GLY A 53 7.14 18.31 -10.86
CA GLY A 53 7.77 18.08 -12.16
C GLY A 53 7.20 16.88 -12.94
N PRO A 54 7.75 16.63 -14.14
CA PRO A 54 7.34 15.51 -15.00
C PRO A 54 7.58 14.12 -14.39
N ASP A 55 8.43 14.00 -13.38
CA ASP A 55 8.71 12.76 -12.67
C ASP A 55 7.65 12.42 -11.60
N ASN A 56 6.64 13.29 -11.44
CA ASN A 56 5.51 12.97 -10.56
C ASN A 56 4.81 11.69 -11.01
N LEU A 57 4.61 10.75 -10.10
CA LEU A 57 4.11 9.41 -10.41
C LEU A 57 2.70 9.42 -11.02
N ALA A 58 1.83 10.34 -10.61
CA ALA A 58 0.50 10.47 -11.19
C ALA A 58 0.58 10.96 -12.64
N TYR A 59 1.47 11.92 -12.92
CA TYR A 59 1.69 12.38 -14.31
C TYR A 59 2.39 11.32 -15.15
N ALA A 60 3.42 10.66 -14.63
CA ALA A 60 4.15 9.61 -15.35
C ALA A 60 3.23 8.47 -15.78
N SER A 61 2.37 7.97 -14.87
CA SER A 61 1.40 6.90 -15.19
C SER A 61 0.29 7.38 -16.13
N TYR A 62 -0.17 8.63 -15.98
CA TYR A 62 -1.09 9.27 -16.93
C TYR A 62 -0.50 9.24 -18.35
N CYS A 63 0.75 9.65 -18.53
CA CYS A 63 1.45 9.63 -19.82
C CYS A 63 1.64 8.20 -20.33
N ALA A 64 1.98 7.24 -19.48
CA ALA A 64 2.17 5.84 -19.86
C ALA A 64 0.88 5.23 -20.44
N VAL A 65 -0.27 5.53 -19.86
CA VAL A 65 -1.57 5.09 -20.39
C VAL A 65 -1.87 5.75 -21.74
N LEU A 66 -1.66 7.07 -21.89
CA LEU A 66 -1.85 7.74 -23.18
C LEU A 66 -0.94 7.14 -24.27
N ALA A 67 0.31 6.87 -23.94
CA ALA A 67 1.25 6.23 -24.85
C ALA A 67 0.76 4.83 -25.29
N SER A 68 0.26 4.02 -24.36
CA SER A 68 -0.30 2.69 -24.69
C SER A 68 -1.51 2.75 -25.61
N LEU A 69 -2.26 3.86 -25.56
CA LEU A 69 -3.42 4.12 -26.41
C LEU A 69 -3.07 4.81 -27.74
N ASN A 70 -1.80 5.14 -27.98
CA ASN A 70 -1.31 5.98 -29.09
C ASN A 70 -1.99 7.36 -29.10
N GLU A 71 -2.27 7.94 -27.93
CA GLU A 71 -2.87 9.26 -27.79
C GLU A 71 -1.79 10.29 -27.43
N PRO A 72 -1.88 11.52 -27.98
CA PRO A 72 -0.96 12.58 -27.61
C PRO A 72 -1.22 13.08 -26.18
N VAL A 73 -0.14 13.48 -25.50
CA VAL A 73 -0.26 14.18 -24.22
C VAL A 73 -0.68 15.63 -24.48
N LYS A 74 -1.84 16.03 -24.00
CA LYS A 74 -2.29 17.42 -23.96
C LYS A 74 -1.76 18.13 -22.73
N GLY A 75 -1.97 19.44 -22.64
CA GLY A 75 -1.75 20.13 -21.37
C GLY A 75 -2.65 19.56 -20.29
N VAL A 76 -2.12 19.41 -19.08
CA VAL A 76 -2.87 18.86 -17.95
C VAL A 76 -2.54 19.60 -16.66
N LYS A 77 -3.58 19.93 -15.89
CA LYS A 77 -3.49 20.36 -14.52
C LYS A 77 -3.83 19.19 -13.61
N ILE A 78 -2.96 18.93 -12.63
CA ILE A 78 -3.13 17.87 -11.65
C ILE A 78 -3.19 18.50 -10.26
N HIS A 79 -4.21 18.18 -9.50
CA HIS A 79 -4.31 18.58 -8.10
C HIS A 79 -4.36 17.33 -7.22
N ILE A 80 -3.46 17.26 -6.24
CA ILE A 80 -3.30 16.12 -5.34
C ILE A 80 -3.77 16.55 -3.94
N ASP A 81 -4.84 15.94 -3.45
CA ASP A 81 -5.30 16.05 -2.06
C ASP A 81 -4.92 14.76 -1.32
N ALA A 82 -3.69 14.76 -0.77
CA ALA A 82 -3.06 13.58 -0.22
C ALA A 82 -3.24 13.48 1.30
N HIS A 83 -4.01 12.48 1.75
CA HIS A 83 -4.04 12.10 3.16
C HIS A 83 -3.18 10.86 3.47
N ILE A 84 -2.74 10.13 2.45
CA ILE A 84 -1.82 9.00 2.60
C ILE A 84 -0.40 9.56 2.77
N PRO A 85 0.27 9.32 3.92
CA PRO A 85 1.58 9.90 4.18
C PRO A 85 2.65 9.30 3.26
N VAL A 86 3.52 10.19 2.74
CA VAL A 86 4.60 9.81 1.81
C VAL A 86 5.71 9.06 2.56
N CYS A 87 6.28 8.02 1.93
CA CYS A 87 7.38 7.21 2.48
C CYS A 87 7.11 6.62 3.87
N ARG A 88 5.86 6.21 4.13
CA ARG A 88 5.42 5.62 5.41
C ARG A 88 4.93 4.17 5.29
N GLY A 89 5.06 3.51 4.14
CA GLY A 89 4.62 2.12 3.96
C GLY A 89 3.11 1.93 3.86
N LEU A 90 2.37 2.97 3.47
CA LEU A 90 0.91 2.95 3.25
C LEU A 90 0.51 3.12 1.78
N GLY A 91 1.39 2.79 0.84
CA GLY A 91 1.08 2.72 -0.59
C GLY A 91 0.91 4.06 -1.29
N SER A 92 1.53 5.16 -0.80
CA SER A 92 1.41 6.49 -1.42
C SER A 92 1.89 6.51 -2.89
N SER A 93 3.00 5.83 -3.22
CA SER A 93 3.50 5.68 -4.60
C SER A 93 2.46 4.99 -5.48
N ALA A 94 1.97 3.82 -5.06
CA ALA A 94 0.95 3.08 -5.78
C ALA A 94 -0.34 3.88 -5.97
N ALA A 95 -0.76 4.65 -4.97
CA ALA A 95 -1.94 5.50 -5.07
C ALA A 95 -1.82 6.55 -6.19
N LEU A 96 -0.66 7.19 -6.32
CA LEU A 96 -0.42 8.15 -7.40
C LEU A 96 -0.36 7.48 -8.77
N LEU A 97 0.29 6.31 -8.90
CA LEU A 97 0.32 5.54 -10.14
C LEU A 97 -1.08 5.10 -10.58
N VAL A 98 -1.88 4.60 -9.65
CA VAL A 98 -3.27 4.18 -9.90
C VAL A 98 -4.14 5.37 -10.30
N ALA A 99 -4.03 6.50 -9.59
CA ALA A 99 -4.77 7.71 -9.91
C ALA A 99 -4.48 8.21 -11.33
N GLY A 100 -3.19 8.30 -11.69
CA GLY A 100 -2.78 8.76 -13.01
C GLY A 100 -3.26 7.85 -14.13
N ALA A 101 -3.10 6.53 -13.94
CA ALA A 101 -3.53 5.54 -14.91
C ALA A 101 -5.07 5.58 -15.11
N MET A 102 -5.84 5.63 -14.03
CA MET A 102 -7.30 5.74 -14.10
C MET A 102 -7.75 7.08 -14.69
N GLY A 103 -7.13 8.19 -14.27
CA GLY A 103 -7.44 9.52 -14.77
C GLY A 103 -7.30 9.60 -16.29
N ALA A 104 -6.19 9.13 -16.84
CA ALA A 104 -5.97 9.05 -18.28
C ALA A 104 -7.02 8.18 -18.98
N ASN A 105 -7.28 7.00 -18.45
CA ASN A 105 -8.23 6.06 -19.05
C ASN A 105 -9.66 6.62 -19.07
N VAL A 106 -10.11 7.22 -17.98
CA VAL A 106 -11.44 7.85 -17.90
C VAL A 106 -11.59 9.00 -18.91
N LEU A 107 -10.57 9.87 -19.00
CA LEU A 107 -10.57 10.98 -19.97
C LEU A 107 -10.53 10.51 -21.43
N ARG A 108 -10.15 9.26 -21.68
CA ARG A 108 -10.18 8.59 -22.99
C ARG A 108 -11.35 7.60 -23.16
N GLY A 109 -12.37 7.68 -22.28
CA GLY A 109 -13.61 6.90 -22.41
C GLY A 109 -13.47 5.45 -21.96
N ASN A 110 -12.60 5.15 -20.99
CA ASN A 110 -12.41 3.83 -20.38
C ASN A 110 -12.04 2.72 -21.41
N ARG A 111 -11.03 3.00 -22.23
CA ARG A 111 -10.59 2.10 -23.31
C ARG A 111 -9.81 0.88 -22.83
N LEU A 112 -9.21 0.97 -21.63
CA LEU A 112 -8.48 -0.13 -20.99
C LEU A 112 -9.29 -0.73 -19.84
N SER A 113 -9.15 -2.03 -19.65
CA SER A 113 -9.66 -2.71 -18.46
C SER A 113 -8.78 -2.41 -17.24
N THR A 114 -9.28 -2.65 -16.03
CA THR A 114 -8.51 -2.53 -14.78
C THR A 114 -7.23 -3.38 -14.84
N GLN A 115 -7.30 -4.59 -15.40
CA GLN A 115 -6.13 -5.43 -15.60
C GLN A 115 -5.11 -4.79 -16.56
N GLY A 116 -5.57 -4.12 -17.61
CA GLY A 116 -4.69 -3.38 -18.53
C GLY A 116 -3.96 -2.23 -17.83
N LEU A 117 -4.66 -1.50 -16.95
CA LEU A 117 -4.07 -0.43 -16.14
C LEU A 117 -3.08 -1.01 -15.11
N LEU A 118 -3.43 -2.11 -14.46
CA LEU A 118 -2.53 -2.81 -13.52
C LEU A 118 -1.24 -3.27 -14.23
N ASN A 119 -1.32 -3.79 -15.45
CA ASN A 119 -0.14 -4.19 -16.21
C ASN A 119 0.80 -3.01 -16.48
N ILE A 120 0.26 -1.85 -16.86
CA ILE A 120 1.05 -0.64 -17.13
C ILE A 120 1.70 -0.14 -15.85
N THR A 121 0.93 0.00 -14.77
CA THR A 121 1.44 0.52 -13.51
C THR A 121 2.42 -0.44 -12.84
N ASN A 122 2.21 -1.76 -12.97
CA ASN A 122 3.15 -2.77 -12.45
C ASN A 122 4.50 -2.74 -13.17
N ALA A 123 4.52 -2.43 -14.46
CA ALA A 123 5.78 -2.24 -15.19
C ALA A 123 6.59 -1.02 -14.69
N MET A 124 5.92 -0.04 -14.04
CA MET A 124 6.54 1.14 -13.45
C MET A 124 6.99 0.89 -12.00
N GLU A 125 6.18 0.23 -11.20
CA GLU A 125 6.43 -0.02 -9.76
C GLU A 125 7.33 -1.24 -9.52
N GLY A 126 7.19 -2.28 -10.32
CA GLY A 126 7.96 -3.53 -10.24
C GLY A 126 7.33 -4.62 -9.38
N HIS A 127 6.29 -4.32 -8.59
CA HIS A 127 5.57 -5.29 -7.75
C HIS A 127 4.09 -4.90 -7.58
N PRO A 128 3.16 -5.88 -7.60
CA PRO A 128 1.73 -5.61 -7.64
C PRO A 128 1.07 -5.46 -6.25
N ASP A 129 1.77 -5.73 -5.17
CA ASP A 129 1.24 -5.91 -3.82
C ASP A 129 0.52 -4.69 -3.23
N ASN A 130 0.90 -3.45 -3.64
CA ASN A 130 0.18 -2.23 -3.33
C ASN A 130 -0.78 -1.82 -4.45
N LEU A 131 -0.40 -2.02 -5.71
CA LEU A 131 -1.22 -1.64 -6.87
C LEU A 131 -2.53 -2.44 -6.94
N ALA A 132 -2.44 -3.75 -6.74
CA ALA A 132 -3.60 -4.62 -6.83
C ALA A 132 -4.71 -4.26 -5.85
N PRO A 133 -4.45 -4.13 -4.52
CA PRO A 133 -5.51 -3.72 -3.61
C PRO A 133 -5.97 -2.27 -3.85
N ALA A 134 -5.09 -1.37 -4.33
CA ALA A 134 -5.50 -0.02 -4.69
C ALA A 134 -6.52 -0.02 -5.85
N PHE A 135 -6.35 -0.87 -6.87
CA PHE A 135 -7.31 -1.00 -7.96
C PHE A 135 -8.59 -1.76 -7.58
N TYR A 136 -8.44 -2.92 -6.93
CA TYR A 136 -9.54 -3.87 -6.74
C TYR A 136 -10.24 -3.76 -5.38
N GLY A 137 -9.62 -3.10 -4.41
CA GLY A 137 -10.06 -3.12 -3.03
C GLY A 137 -9.83 -4.47 -2.34
N GLY A 138 -10.10 -4.51 -1.04
CA GLY A 138 -10.05 -5.71 -0.22
C GLY A 138 -8.66 -6.29 -0.01
N LEU A 139 -8.65 -7.57 0.36
CA LEU A 139 -7.43 -8.38 0.51
C LEU A 139 -7.10 -9.04 -0.82
N THR A 140 -5.91 -8.82 -1.33
CA THR A 140 -5.45 -9.37 -2.60
C THR A 140 -4.19 -10.21 -2.42
N ALA A 141 -4.06 -11.25 -3.24
CA ALA A 141 -2.77 -11.89 -3.49
C ALA A 141 -2.47 -11.86 -4.99
N SER A 142 -1.24 -11.56 -5.31
CA SER A 142 -0.79 -11.38 -6.68
C SER A 142 0.45 -12.24 -6.94
N MET A 143 0.59 -12.71 -8.15
CA MET A 143 1.82 -13.28 -8.70
C MET A 143 2.15 -12.56 -10.01
N VAL A 144 3.41 -12.62 -10.40
CA VAL A 144 3.83 -12.16 -11.73
C VAL A 144 4.13 -13.39 -12.59
N ASP A 145 3.34 -13.57 -13.65
CA ASP A 145 3.54 -14.65 -14.62
C ASP A 145 3.84 -14.05 -15.99
N ASN A 146 4.96 -14.49 -16.60
CA ASN A 146 5.45 -13.94 -17.87
C ASN A 146 5.52 -12.40 -17.90
N GLY A 147 5.90 -11.77 -16.78
CA GLY A 147 6.01 -10.32 -16.63
C GLY A 147 4.68 -9.58 -16.40
N LEU A 148 3.57 -10.29 -16.33
CA LEU A 148 2.24 -9.71 -16.10
C LEU A 148 1.72 -10.09 -14.71
N PRO A 149 1.14 -9.14 -13.96
CA PRO A 149 0.54 -9.42 -12.67
C PRO A 149 -0.79 -10.17 -12.85
N VAL A 150 -0.96 -11.22 -12.08
CA VAL A 150 -2.21 -11.97 -11.93
C VAL A 150 -2.67 -11.85 -10.48
N THR A 151 -3.85 -11.30 -10.27
CA THR A 151 -4.37 -10.98 -8.93
C THR A 151 -5.67 -11.70 -8.65
N VAL A 152 -5.82 -12.15 -7.40
CA VAL A 152 -7.08 -12.69 -6.86
C VAL A 152 -7.44 -11.94 -5.57
N ASN A 153 -8.72 -11.62 -5.39
CA ASN A 153 -9.24 -11.17 -4.13
C ASN A 153 -9.51 -12.36 -3.20
N PHE A 154 -9.16 -12.20 -1.94
CA PHE A 154 -9.45 -13.19 -0.90
C PHE A 154 -10.56 -12.71 0.00
N PRO A 155 -11.45 -13.61 0.47
CA PRO A 155 -12.46 -13.25 1.44
C PRO A 155 -11.82 -12.82 2.76
N LEU A 156 -12.43 -11.82 3.39
CA LEU A 156 -12.03 -11.32 4.69
C LEU A 156 -13.19 -11.45 5.65
N HIS A 157 -12.94 -12.01 6.84
CA HIS A 157 -13.97 -12.07 7.88
C HIS A 157 -14.35 -10.64 8.33
N PRO A 158 -15.62 -10.29 8.42
CA PRO A 158 -16.02 -8.99 8.96
C PRO A 158 -15.57 -8.81 10.42
N GLY A 159 -15.30 -7.58 10.80
CA GLY A 159 -14.89 -7.24 12.17
C GLY A 159 -13.38 -7.25 12.43
N TRP A 160 -12.54 -7.37 11.40
CA TRP A 160 -11.13 -7.04 11.52
C TRP A 160 -10.94 -5.53 11.62
N GLU A 161 -10.17 -5.11 12.61
CA GLU A 161 -9.70 -3.75 12.81
C GLU A 161 -8.20 -3.69 12.52
N PHE A 162 -7.81 -2.66 11.78
CA PHE A 162 -6.43 -2.38 11.42
C PHE A 162 -6.01 -1.10 12.13
N LEU A 163 -5.00 -1.17 12.98
CA LEU A 163 -4.45 0.01 13.62
C LEU A 163 -3.05 0.25 13.05
N ALA A 164 -2.90 1.32 12.29
CA ALA A 164 -1.60 1.77 11.79
C ALA A 164 -0.89 2.61 12.85
N LEU A 165 0.33 2.26 13.17
CA LEU A 165 1.25 3.04 14.01
C LEU A 165 2.26 3.71 13.07
N ILE A 166 2.13 5.01 12.88
CA ILE A 166 2.85 5.80 11.88
C ILE A 166 3.87 6.69 12.59
N PRO A 167 5.18 6.48 12.38
CA PRO A 167 6.19 7.32 13.03
C PRO A 167 6.36 8.67 12.32
N ASP A 168 7.03 9.60 13.00
CA ASP A 168 7.34 10.94 12.49
C ASP A 168 8.54 10.99 11.52
N PHE A 169 9.21 9.87 11.26
CA PHE A 169 10.34 9.76 10.32
C PHE A 169 9.99 9.01 9.03
N ASN A 170 10.71 9.32 7.96
CA ASN A 170 10.59 8.65 6.65
C ASN A 170 11.52 7.43 6.54
N LEU A 171 11.06 6.40 5.82
CA LEU A 171 11.89 5.27 5.40
C LEU A 171 11.71 5.03 3.90
N PRO A 172 12.65 5.45 3.05
CA PRO A 172 12.58 5.20 1.62
C PRO A 172 12.53 3.71 1.31
N THR A 173 11.64 3.31 0.40
CA THR A 173 11.48 1.90 -0.01
C THR A 173 12.77 1.31 -0.56
N SER A 174 13.56 2.11 -1.29
CA SER A 174 14.89 1.70 -1.80
C SER A 174 15.84 1.30 -0.66
N LEU A 175 15.89 2.06 0.43
CA LEU A 175 16.70 1.73 1.60
C LEU A 175 16.17 0.46 2.30
N ALA A 176 14.85 0.36 2.48
CA ALA A 176 14.24 -0.83 3.09
C ALA A 176 14.42 -2.10 2.22
N ARG A 177 14.63 -1.95 0.93
CA ARG A 177 14.92 -3.06 0.00
C ARG A 177 16.42 -3.41 -0.04
N SER A 178 17.30 -2.44 0.12
CA SER A 178 18.76 -2.67 0.08
C SER A 178 19.32 -3.49 1.23
N VAL A 179 18.60 -3.61 2.35
CA VAL A 179 19.02 -4.43 3.49
C VAL A 179 18.61 -5.90 3.37
N LEU A 180 17.87 -6.27 2.32
CA LEU A 180 17.42 -7.64 2.10
C LEU A 180 18.54 -8.49 1.48
N PRO A 181 18.68 -9.77 1.87
CA PRO A 181 19.63 -10.66 1.24
C PRO A 181 19.18 -11.03 -0.18
N GLU A 182 20.14 -11.18 -1.09
CA GLU A 182 19.86 -11.65 -2.45
C GLU A 182 19.41 -13.12 -2.51
N GLN A 183 19.74 -13.92 -1.51
CA GLN A 183 19.43 -15.33 -1.43
C GLN A 183 18.86 -15.67 -0.06
N VAL A 184 17.92 -16.60 -0.04
CA VAL A 184 17.32 -17.14 1.18
C VAL A 184 17.49 -18.66 1.25
N SER A 185 17.52 -19.19 2.47
CA SER A 185 17.59 -20.64 2.65
C SER A 185 16.30 -21.32 2.20
N ARG A 186 16.39 -22.59 1.75
CA ARG A 186 15.19 -23.39 1.47
C ARG A 186 14.26 -23.48 2.68
N ALA A 187 14.83 -23.55 3.89
CA ALA A 187 14.05 -23.61 5.12
C ALA A 187 13.24 -22.33 5.34
N ASP A 188 13.82 -21.16 5.08
CA ASP A 188 13.13 -19.88 5.20
C ASP A 188 12.07 -19.69 4.11
N ALA A 189 12.34 -20.17 2.89
CA ALA A 189 11.33 -20.17 1.82
C ALA A 189 10.12 -21.05 2.19
N ILE A 190 10.34 -22.27 2.68
CA ILE A 190 9.27 -23.17 3.16
C ILE A 190 8.50 -22.53 4.31
N TYR A 191 9.22 -21.89 5.24
CA TYR A 191 8.60 -21.17 6.35
C TYR A 191 7.62 -20.12 5.85
N ASN A 192 8.04 -19.22 4.95
CA ASN A 192 7.17 -18.17 4.41
C ASN A 192 6.00 -18.71 3.60
N ILE A 193 6.19 -19.73 2.76
CA ILE A 193 5.10 -20.35 2.01
C ILE A 193 4.01 -20.89 2.95
N SER A 194 4.41 -21.60 4.01
CA SER A 194 3.46 -22.16 4.98
C SER A 194 2.75 -21.09 5.79
N HIS A 195 3.48 -20.06 6.25
CA HIS A 195 2.92 -18.96 7.03
C HIS A 195 1.99 -18.08 6.18
N GLY A 196 2.35 -17.80 4.93
CA GLY A 196 1.50 -17.05 4.00
C GLY A 196 0.13 -17.70 3.79
N ALA A 197 0.10 -19.02 3.57
CA ALA A 197 -1.17 -19.74 3.46
C ALA A 197 -2.01 -19.64 4.74
N MET A 198 -1.37 -19.68 5.92
CA MET A 198 -2.07 -19.55 7.21
C MET A 198 -2.58 -18.14 7.45
N VAL A 199 -1.87 -17.08 7.03
CA VAL A 199 -2.33 -15.69 7.13
C VAL A 199 -3.62 -15.48 6.33
N LEU A 200 -3.64 -15.89 5.04
CA LEU A 200 -4.83 -15.74 4.20
C LEU A 200 -6.02 -16.50 4.82
N LYS A 201 -5.80 -17.71 5.30
CA LYS A 201 -6.87 -18.50 5.93
C LYS A 201 -7.33 -17.93 7.27
N ALA A 202 -6.43 -17.38 8.06
CA ALA A 202 -6.78 -16.73 9.33
C ALA A 202 -7.62 -15.48 9.13
N LEU A 203 -7.28 -14.66 8.14
CA LEU A 203 -8.04 -13.47 7.78
C LEU A 203 -9.46 -13.82 7.28
N GLU A 204 -9.60 -14.90 6.50
CA GLU A 204 -10.90 -15.40 6.07
C GLU A 204 -11.76 -15.92 7.22
N LEU A 205 -11.17 -16.70 8.14
CA LEU A 205 -11.90 -17.32 9.25
C LEU A 205 -12.15 -16.39 10.44
N GLY A 206 -11.43 -15.27 10.56
CA GLY A 206 -11.44 -14.43 11.75
C GLY A 206 -10.68 -15.05 12.94
N ASP A 207 -9.68 -15.92 12.67
CA ASP A 207 -8.90 -16.59 13.71
C ASP A 207 -7.68 -15.75 14.09
N GLU A 208 -7.79 -14.97 15.18
CA GLU A 208 -6.72 -14.09 15.67
C GLU A 208 -5.48 -14.88 16.14
N LYS A 209 -5.65 -16.07 16.71
CA LYS A 209 -4.52 -16.88 17.16
C LYS A 209 -3.71 -17.39 15.96
N LEU A 210 -4.42 -17.88 14.95
CA LEU A 210 -3.77 -18.34 13.72
C LEU A 210 -3.09 -17.17 13.01
N LEU A 211 -3.74 -15.99 12.96
CA LEU A 211 -3.17 -14.80 12.35
C LEU A 211 -1.87 -14.37 13.05
N ARG A 212 -1.86 -14.27 14.38
CA ARG A 212 -0.64 -13.94 15.14
C ARG A 212 0.52 -14.88 14.84
N ASN A 213 0.23 -16.16 14.78
CA ASN A 213 1.26 -17.16 14.47
C ASN A 213 1.73 -17.06 13.02
N GLY A 214 0.79 -16.83 12.10
CA GLY A 214 1.07 -16.74 10.67
C GLY A 214 1.85 -15.49 10.26
N MET A 215 1.74 -14.37 11.02
CA MET A 215 2.41 -13.10 10.69
C MET A 215 3.94 -13.11 10.80
N GLN A 216 4.51 -14.22 11.27
CA GLN A 216 5.95 -14.38 11.34
C GLN A 216 6.54 -14.54 9.92
N ASP A 217 7.68 -13.90 9.70
CA ASP A 217 8.34 -13.83 8.39
C ASP A 217 9.85 -14.03 8.50
N LYS A 218 10.45 -14.60 7.47
CA LYS A 218 11.89 -14.80 7.37
C LYS A 218 12.52 -14.21 6.11
N LEU A 219 11.72 -13.54 5.27
CA LEU A 219 12.22 -12.96 4.02
C LEU A 219 12.57 -11.48 4.16
N HIS A 220 11.78 -10.69 4.89
CA HIS A 220 11.98 -9.24 4.90
C HIS A 220 11.94 -8.58 6.28
N GLN A 221 10.98 -8.93 7.16
CA GLN A 221 10.75 -8.18 8.41
C GLN A 221 11.98 -8.19 9.33
N ASN A 222 12.67 -9.31 9.46
CA ASN A 222 13.86 -9.44 10.32
C ASN A 222 15.03 -8.54 9.91
N TYR A 223 15.06 -8.11 8.67
CA TYR A 223 16.08 -7.20 8.14
C TYR A 223 15.61 -5.75 8.29
N ARG A 224 14.38 -5.46 7.87
CA ARG A 224 13.80 -4.10 7.84
C ARG A 224 13.54 -3.52 9.23
N LYS A 225 13.15 -4.34 10.21
CA LYS A 225 12.90 -3.90 11.59
C LYS A 225 14.10 -3.21 12.25
N LYS A 226 15.31 -3.52 11.79
CA LYS A 226 16.55 -2.89 12.26
C LYS A 226 16.69 -1.42 11.84
N LEU A 227 15.89 -0.96 10.90
CA LEU A 227 15.80 0.41 10.44
C LEU A 227 14.77 1.24 11.23
N ILE A 228 14.15 0.65 12.25
CA ILE A 228 13.06 1.25 13.03
C ILE A 228 13.43 1.09 14.52
N ASP A 229 13.97 2.14 15.11
CA ASP A 229 14.57 2.10 16.45
C ASP A 229 13.61 1.61 17.55
N ASP A 230 12.32 1.99 17.46
CA ASP A 230 11.29 1.63 18.45
C ASP A 230 10.61 0.26 18.19
N TYR A 231 10.98 -0.45 17.09
CA TYR A 231 10.27 -1.67 16.67
C TYR A 231 10.14 -2.71 17.79
N GLU A 232 11.22 -3.09 18.44
CA GLU A 232 11.24 -4.14 19.47
C GLU A 232 10.41 -3.74 20.71
N LYS A 233 10.41 -2.47 21.08
CA LYS A 233 9.64 -1.93 22.21
C LYS A 233 8.14 -2.00 21.89
N ILE A 234 7.76 -1.58 20.67
CA ILE A 234 6.36 -1.60 20.21
C ILE A 234 5.87 -3.03 20.03
N GLU A 235 6.66 -3.92 19.41
CA GLU A 235 6.31 -5.34 19.26
C GLU A 235 6.04 -5.99 20.62
N ALA A 236 6.92 -5.74 21.61
CA ALA A 236 6.73 -6.27 22.96
C ALA A 236 5.44 -5.76 23.63
N LEU A 237 5.11 -4.48 23.43
CA LEU A 237 3.87 -3.90 23.93
C LEU A 237 2.65 -4.53 23.23
N VAL A 238 2.64 -4.61 21.89
CA VAL A 238 1.52 -5.18 21.12
C VAL A 238 1.29 -6.65 21.46
N ARG A 239 2.33 -7.44 21.67
CA ARG A 239 2.22 -8.84 22.12
C ARG A 239 1.39 -8.99 23.39
N THR A 240 1.41 -8.02 24.31
CA THR A 240 0.60 -8.06 25.54
C THR A 240 -0.89 -7.90 25.28
N THR A 241 -1.28 -7.38 24.13
CA THR A 241 -2.68 -7.13 23.74
C THR A 241 -3.34 -8.32 23.05
N GLY A 242 -2.53 -9.21 22.49
CA GLY A 242 -2.98 -10.33 21.69
C GLY A 242 -3.28 -10.00 20.23
N ALA A 243 -3.06 -8.76 19.77
CA ALA A 243 -3.17 -8.40 18.35
C ALA A 243 -2.08 -9.07 17.50
N ALA A 244 -2.38 -9.33 16.23
CA ALA A 244 -1.36 -9.66 15.25
C ALA A 244 -0.57 -8.40 14.86
N PHE A 245 0.70 -8.54 14.50
CA PHE A 245 1.62 -7.44 14.30
C PHE A 245 2.57 -7.70 13.14
N CYS A 246 2.75 -6.71 12.27
CA CYS A 246 3.69 -6.77 11.16
C CYS A 246 4.13 -5.37 10.70
N LEU A 247 5.13 -5.31 9.82
CA LEU A 247 5.43 -4.13 9.03
C LEU A 247 4.33 -3.90 7.99
N SER A 248 3.95 -2.65 7.76
CA SER A 248 3.15 -2.26 6.61
C SER A 248 4.07 -1.97 5.42
N GLY A 249 3.99 -2.78 4.38
CA GLY A 249 4.84 -2.65 3.21
C GLY A 249 6.33 -2.71 3.53
N ALA A 250 7.06 -1.67 3.16
CA ALA A 250 8.48 -1.52 3.47
C ALA A 250 8.73 -0.98 4.90
N GLY A 251 7.70 -0.53 5.58
CA GLY A 251 7.76 0.29 6.79
C GLY A 251 7.87 1.79 6.44
N PRO A 252 8.10 2.68 7.44
CA PRO A 252 8.28 2.37 8.85
C PRO A 252 6.97 2.15 9.61
N THR A 253 5.81 2.33 9.00
CA THR A 253 4.51 2.04 9.65
C THR A 253 4.45 0.60 10.13
N LEU A 254 4.02 0.43 11.37
CA LEU A 254 3.73 -0.86 11.98
C LEU A 254 2.23 -1.07 11.99
N LEU A 255 1.79 -2.28 11.69
CA LEU A 255 0.38 -2.61 11.58
C LEU A 255 -0.03 -3.60 12.66
N CYS A 256 -1.06 -3.25 13.41
CA CYS A 256 -1.72 -4.15 14.33
C CYS A 256 -3.06 -4.59 13.74
N ILE A 257 -3.35 -5.88 13.76
CA ILE A 257 -4.60 -6.45 13.24
C ILE A 257 -5.28 -7.25 14.36
N THR A 258 -6.53 -6.92 14.67
CA THR A 258 -7.29 -7.54 15.75
C THR A 258 -8.79 -7.53 15.47
N ARG A 259 -9.54 -8.29 16.25
CA ARG A 259 -11.00 -8.23 16.33
C ARG A 259 -11.47 -7.72 17.69
N ASN A 260 -10.53 -7.34 18.54
CA ASN A 260 -10.84 -6.81 19.86
C ASN A 260 -10.92 -5.29 19.84
N PRO A 261 -12.08 -4.67 20.07
CA PRO A 261 -12.20 -3.22 20.10
C PRO A 261 -11.37 -2.63 21.25
N GLY A 262 -10.93 -1.38 21.08
CA GLY A 262 -10.18 -0.65 22.09
C GLY A 262 -8.68 -0.99 22.15
N LEU A 263 -8.09 -1.52 21.06
CA LEU A 263 -6.65 -1.70 20.94
C LEU A 263 -5.92 -0.36 21.05
N GLU A 264 -6.41 0.67 20.34
CA GLU A 264 -5.87 2.02 20.36
C GLU A 264 -5.74 2.58 21.78
N GLU A 265 -6.80 2.52 22.58
CA GLU A 265 -6.79 3.01 23.96
C GLU A 265 -5.80 2.25 24.86
N LYS A 266 -5.60 0.96 24.61
CA LYS A 266 -4.63 0.14 25.36
C LYS A 266 -3.19 0.52 25.04
N LEU A 267 -2.91 0.82 23.77
CA LEU A 267 -1.57 1.21 23.32
C LEU A 267 -1.27 2.67 23.70
N ALA A 268 -2.21 3.59 23.56
CA ALA A 268 -2.06 5.02 23.85
C ALA A 268 -1.52 5.28 25.25
N LYS A 269 -1.92 4.49 26.23
CA LYS A 269 -1.50 4.65 27.62
C LYS A 269 0.00 4.41 27.86
N LYS A 270 0.68 3.75 26.95
CA LYS A 270 2.08 3.31 27.15
C LYS A 270 3.00 3.67 26.00
N LEU A 271 2.48 3.87 24.78
CA LEU A 271 3.29 4.03 23.57
C LEU A 271 4.32 5.17 23.73
N ASP A 272 3.85 6.38 24.02
CA ASP A 272 4.70 7.56 24.19
C ASP A 272 5.76 7.43 25.29
N SER A 273 5.50 6.56 26.29
CA SER A 273 6.45 6.38 27.41
C SER A 273 7.58 5.40 27.10
N ILE A 274 7.47 4.62 26.01
CA ILE A 274 8.46 3.60 25.65
C ILE A 274 9.18 3.89 24.34
N THR A 275 8.67 4.82 23.54
CA THR A 275 9.22 5.16 22.21
C THR A 275 10.12 6.40 22.28
N GLU A 276 11.06 6.49 21.36
CA GLU A 276 11.94 7.65 21.15
C GLU A 276 11.37 8.61 20.13
N HIS A 277 10.60 8.07 19.16
CA HIS A 277 9.89 8.81 18.12
C HIS A 277 8.42 9.02 18.48
N THR A 278 7.81 10.02 17.87
CA THR A 278 6.35 10.24 17.94
C THR A 278 5.64 9.27 17.00
N TRP A 279 4.65 8.56 17.52
CA TRP A 279 3.87 7.59 16.76
C TRP A 279 2.40 7.98 16.74
N GLN A 280 1.91 8.33 15.54
CA GLN A 280 0.48 8.53 15.32
C GLN A 280 -0.21 7.17 15.23
N MET A 281 -1.30 7.01 15.98
CA MET A 281 -2.18 5.85 15.86
C MET A 281 -3.36 6.20 14.98
N LEU A 282 -3.60 5.41 13.94
CA LEU A 282 -4.68 5.62 12.99
C LEU A 282 -5.50 4.33 12.85
N PRO A 283 -6.71 4.28 13.41
CA PRO A 283 -7.64 3.18 13.17
C PRO A 283 -8.12 3.21 11.71
N LEU A 284 -8.06 2.07 11.06
CA LEU A 284 -8.42 1.89 9.65
C LEU A 284 -9.31 0.67 9.48
N HIS A 285 -10.13 0.69 8.44
CA HIS A 285 -10.93 -0.45 7.99
C HIS A 285 -10.50 -0.88 6.61
N VAL A 286 -10.88 -2.09 6.21
CA VAL A 286 -10.64 -2.54 4.83
C VAL A 286 -11.57 -1.79 3.88
N GLU A 287 -10.98 -1.24 2.82
CA GLU A 287 -11.71 -0.63 1.72
C GLU A 287 -11.94 -1.67 0.62
N PHE A 288 -13.20 -1.95 0.29
CA PHE A 288 -13.57 -3.02 -0.65
C PHE A 288 -13.82 -2.51 -2.09
N GLN A 289 -14.03 -1.22 -2.27
CA GLN A 289 -14.34 -0.67 -3.59
C GLN A 289 -13.09 -0.48 -4.45
N GLY A 290 -11.94 -0.22 -3.82
CA GLY A 290 -10.73 0.18 -4.55
C GLY A 290 -10.83 1.60 -5.13
N ALA A 291 -9.95 1.91 -6.09
CA ALA A 291 -9.93 3.23 -6.71
C ALA A 291 -11.19 3.47 -7.57
N HIS A 292 -11.75 4.69 -7.47
CA HIS A 292 -12.99 5.05 -8.17
C HIS A 292 -13.06 6.56 -8.46
N ILE A 293 -14.02 6.94 -9.30
CA ILE A 293 -14.31 8.35 -9.64
C ILE A 293 -15.18 8.96 -8.53
N VAL A 294 -14.88 10.18 -8.11
CA VAL A 294 -15.65 10.97 -7.15
C VAL A 294 -16.04 12.33 -7.72
#